data_4f6a3c04d4e3e173192746520f72c334
#
_entry.id   4f6a3c04d4e3e173192746520f72c334
#
_cell.length_a   1.000
_cell.length_b   1.000
_cell.length_c   1.000
_cell.angle_alpha   90.00
_cell.angle_beta   90.00
_cell.angle_gamma   90.00
#
_symmetry.space_group_name_H-M   'P 1'
#
loop_
_entity.id
_entity.type
_entity.pdbx_description
1 polymer ?
#
loop_
_entity_poly.entity_id
_entity_poly.type
_entity_poly.pdbx_seq_one_letter_code
_entity_poly.pdbx_strand_id
1 'polypeptide(L)'
;MLSQFDDPHRPAPTKTFTGSYNLEVGDQELELDYRGPNHTPDNLFIYAPDHAVLMLVDVVFPGWIPFKSLGLAQDIDGFMRAHETALRYDFETLVAGHLGEPGTPEDVRTQLEFVTDLQANSEAAIESVDFQAIAQEAGTNNP
;
A
#
# COMPACT_ATOMS: atom_id res chain seq x y z
N MET A 1 -9.38 -4.58 -22.84
CA MET A 1 -10.33 -4.65 -21.70
C MET A 1 -10.46 -3.31 -20.94
N LEU A 2 -9.70 -2.27 -21.27
CA LEU A 2 -9.80 -0.93 -20.66
C LEU A 2 -10.86 -0.03 -21.30
N SER A 3 -11.30 -0.34 -22.54
CA SER A 3 -12.30 0.45 -23.27
C SER A 3 -13.71 0.46 -22.65
N GLN A 4 -13.99 -0.45 -21.71
CA GLN A 4 -15.27 -0.49 -20.98
C GLN A 4 -15.40 0.62 -19.93
N PHE A 5 -14.29 1.25 -19.55
CA PHE A 5 -14.24 2.32 -18.55
C PHE A 5 -13.99 3.70 -19.16
N ASP A 6 -13.79 3.78 -20.47
CA ASP A 6 -13.68 5.05 -21.20
C ASP A 6 -15.07 5.65 -21.40
N ASP A 7 -15.46 6.50 -20.46
CA ASP A 7 -16.63 7.36 -20.65
C ASP A 7 -16.19 8.61 -21.44
N PRO A 8 -16.62 8.77 -22.71
CA PRO A 8 -16.25 9.93 -23.53
C PRO A 8 -16.81 11.26 -22.98
N HIS A 9 -17.74 11.19 -22.03
CA HIS A 9 -18.32 12.36 -21.37
C HIS A 9 -17.65 12.69 -20.03
N ARG A 10 -16.67 11.89 -19.60
CA ARG A 10 -15.92 12.15 -18.37
C ARG A 10 -15.09 13.42 -18.54
N PRO A 11 -15.31 14.45 -17.71
CA PRO A 11 -14.53 15.67 -17.79
C PRO A 11 -13.06 15.40 -17.47
N ALA A 12 -12.16 16.04 -18.17
CA ALA A 12 -10.75 16.00 -17.85
C ALA A 12 -10.49 16.68 -16.47
N PRO A 13 -9.44 16.26 -15.73
CA PRO A 13 -9.03 16.96 -14.54
C PRO A 13 -8.76 18.45 -14.84
N THR A 14 -9.26 19.34 -14.00
CA THR A 14 -9.02 20.79 -14.14
C THR A 14 -7.68 21.21 -13.54
N LYS A 15 -7.11 20.38 -12.66
CA LYS A 15 -5.81 20.60 -12.04
C LYS A 15 -5.08 19.25 -11.88
N THR A 16 -3.79 19.28 -12.13
CA THR A 16 -2.87 18.15 -11.89
C THR A 16 -1.68 18.65 -11.08
N PHE A 17 -1.04 17.74 -10.35
CA PHE A 17 0.12 18.06 -9.53
C PHE A 17 1.14 16.91 -9.54
N THR A 18 2.33 17.18 -9.07
CA THR A 18 3.38 16.22 -8.78
C THR A 18 3.92 16.48 -7.38
N GLY A 19 4.17 15.41 -6.60
CA GLY A 19 4.61 15.54 -5.22
C GLY A 19 3.44 15.87 -4.28
N SER A 20 3.39 17.08 -3.75
CA SER A 20 2.37 17.50 -2.78
C SER A 20 1.47 18.59 -3.33
N TYR A 21 0.22 18.59 -2.89
CA TYR A 21 -0.76 19.61 -3.21
C TYR A 21 -1.75 19.81 -2.05
N ASN A 22 -1.93 21.06 -1.62
CA ASN A 22 -2.97 21.42 -0.65
C ASN A 22 -4.25 21.78 -1.39
N LEU A 23 -5.32 21.07 -1.10
CA LEU A 23 -6.65 21.29 -1.63
C LEU A 23 -7.52 21.97 -0.56
N GLU A 24 -7.95 23.18 -0.84
CA GLU A 24 -8.90 23.90 0.00
C GLU A 24 -10.31 23.83 -0.59
N VAL A 25 -11.28 23.37 0.21
CA VAL A 25 -12.69 23.31 -0.16
C VAL A 25 -13.54 23.92 0.97
N GLY A 26 -13.96 25.16 0.79
CA GLY A 26 -14.64 25.91 1.86
C GLY A 26 -13.68 26.23 3.00
N ASP A 27 -13.98 25.70 4.18
CA ASP A 27 -13.15 25.81 5.39
C ASP A 27 -12.34 24.53 5.68
N GLN A 28 -12.30 23.62 4.73
CA GLN A 28 -11.58 22.34 4.85
C GLN A 28 -10.29 22.34 4.05
N GLU A 29 -9.23 21.83 4.63
CA GLU A 29 -7.94 21.59 3.99
C GLU A 29 -7.64 20.11 3.90
N LEU A 30 -7.15 19.68 2.72
CA LEU A 30 -6.62 18.34 2.50
C LEU A 30 -5.21 18.44 1.92
N GLU A 31 -4.28 17.77 2.56
CA GLU A 31 -2.92 17.57 2.04
C GLU A 31 -2.89 16.32 1.18
N LEU A 32 -2.60 16.45 -0.10
CA LEU A 32 -2.48 15.36 -1.06
C LEU A 32 -1.01 15.13 -1.34
N ASP A 33 -0.49 13.97 -0.91
CA ASP A 33 0.93 13.68 -1.00
C ASP A 33 1.19 12.43 -1.84
N TYR A 34 1.95 12.60 -2.92
CA TYR A 34 2.55 11.49 -3.64
C TYR A 34 3.95 11.19 -3.09
N ARG A 35 4.16 9.99 -2.59
CA ARG A 35 5.41 9.55 -1.95
C ARG A 35 6.09 8.39 -2.68
N GLY A 36 5.82 8.27 -3.97
CA GLY A 36 6.32 7.21 -4.81
C GLY A 36 5.36 6.02 -4.93
N PRO A 37 5.67 5.08 -5.84
CA PRO A 37 4.88 3.87 -6.02
C PRO A 37 4.83 3.06 -4.73
N ASN A 38 3.69 2.39 -4.52
CA ASN A 38 3.49 1.44 -3.45
C ASN A 38 2.50 0.35 -3.91
N HIS A 39 1.25 0.29 -3.40
CA HIS A 39 0.26 -0.63 -3.96
C HIS A 39 0.05 -0.40 -5.46
N THR A 40 -0.13 0.86 -5.87
CA THR A 40 -0.15 1.29 -7.29
C THR A 40 0.85 2.41 -7.54
N PRO A 41 1.19 2.70 -8.83
CA PRO A 41 2.14 3.76 -9.16
C PRO A 41 1.65 5.17 -8.84
N ASP A 42 0.35 5.34 -8.60
CA ASP A 42 -0.33 6.63 -8.43
C ASP A 42 -1.04 6.79 -7.09
N ASN A 43 -0.83 5.84 -6.15
CA ASN A 43 -1.46 5.90 -4.84
C ASN A 43 -1.00 7.12 -4.03
N LEU A 44 -1.95 7.76 -3.35
CA LEU A 44 -1.74 8.99 -2.61
C LEU A 44 -1.97 8.81 -1.12
N PHE A 45 -1.26 9.59 -0.32
CA PHE A 45 -1.62 9.91 1.05
C PHE A 45 -2.53 11.13 1.01
N ILE A 46 -3.70 11.04 1.60
CA ILE A 46 -4.66 12.14 1.70
C ILE A 46 -4.87 12.41 3.17
N TYR A 47 -4.37 13.54 3.64
CA TYR A 47 -4.41 13.90 5.06
C TYR A 47 -5.31 15.11 5.28
N ALA A 48 -6.20 15.01 6.26
CA ALA A 48 -7.07 16.09 6.73
C ALA A 48 -6.58 16.53 8.13
N PRO A 49 -5.69 17.53 8.24
CA PRO A 49 -5.04 17.88 9.50
C PRO A 49 -6.03 18.33 10.58
N ASP A 50 -7.05 19.12 10.24
CA ASP A 50 -8.05 19.60 11.18
C ASP A 50 -8.91 18.49 11.81
N HIS A 51 -8.90 17.31 11.19
CA HIS A 51 -9.68 16.16 11.64
C HIS A 51 -8.81 15.00 12.14
N ALA A 52 -7.49 15.12 12.06
CA ALA A 52 -6.53 14.04 12.33
C ALA A 52 -6.89 12.74 11.60
N VAL A 53 -7.26 12.86 10.31
CA VAL A 53 -7.66 11.72 9.46
C VAL A 53 -6.66 11.56 8.33
N LEU A 54 -6.10 10.37 8.21
CA LEU A 54 -5.28 9.95 7.07
C LEU A 54 -6.03 8.94 6.23
N MET A 55 -6.11 9.14 4.93
CA MET A 55 -6.56 8.14 3.97
C MET A 55 -5.37 7.59 3.19
N LEU A 56 -5.19 6.27 3.24
CA LEU A 56 -4.18 5.53 2.49
C LEU A 56 -4.79 4.19 2.05
N VAL A 57 -5.25 4.14 0.81
CA VAL A 57 -5.99 3.00 0.27
C VAL A 57 -5.04 1.86 -0.10
N ASP A 58 -5.45 0.62 0.12
CA ASP A 58 -4.79 -0.62 -0.33
C ASP A 58 -3.40 -0.91 0.27
N VAL A 59 -2.99 -0.19 1.30
CA VAL A 59 -1.71 -0.41 1.99
C VAL A 59 -1.91 -1.03 3.36
N VAL A 60 -2.83 -0.49 4.16
CA VAL A 60 -3.11 -1.00 5.50
C VAL A 60 -4.51 -1.61 5.55
N PHE A 61 -4.64 -2.74 6.22
CA PHE A 61 -5.90 -3.49 6.35
C PHE A 61 -6.21 -3.69 7.85
N PRO A 62 -6.83 -2.71 8.54
CA PRO A 62 -7.08 -2.79 9.98
C PRO A 62 -7.82 -4.06 10.38
N GLY A 63 -7.25 -4.82 11.34
CA GLY A 63 -7.80 -6.09 11.80
C GLY A 63 -7.67 -7.28 10.84
N TRP A 64 -7.02 -7.10 9.70
CA TRP A 64 -6.82 -8.14 8.68
C TRP A 64 -5.36 -8.24 8.27
N ILE A 65 -4.98 -9.42 7.76
CA ILE A 65 -3.72 -9.56 7.03
C ILE A 65 -3.90 -8.99 5.62
N PRO A 66 -2.84 -8.46 5.00
CA PRO A 66 -2.89 -8.07 3.60
C PRO A 66 -3.41 -9.21 2.72
N PHE A 67 -4.18 -8.88 1.70
CA PHE A 67 -4.70 -9.87 0.77
C PHE A 67 -3.56 -10.64 0.09
N LYS A 68 -3.88 -11.78 -0.52
CA LYS A 68 -2.93 -12.62 -1.24
C LYS A 68 -2.01 -11.76 -2.14
N SER A 69 -0.72 -12.04 -2.09
CA SER A 69 0.31 -11.29 -2.83
C SER A 69 0.35 -9.80 -2.46
N LEU A 70 0.15 -9.47 -1.18
CA LEU A 70 0.04 -8.10 -0.65
C LEU A 70 -0.97 -7.24 -1.42
N GLY A 71 -2.12 -7.85 -1.79
CA GLY A 71 -3.15 -7.19 -2.58
C GLY A 71 -2.72 -6.87 -4.01
N LEU A 72 -1.70 -7.54 -4.55
CA LEU A 72 -1.08 -7.28 -5.85
C LEU A 72 -0.29 -5.95 -5.88
N ALA A 73 0.33 -5.56 -4.76
CA ALA A 73 1.20 -4.40 -4.71
C ALA A 73 2.26 -4.43 -5.82
N GLN A 74 2.42 -3.33 -6.53
CA GLN A 74 3.33 -3.25 -7.69
C GLN A 74 4.77 -2.91 -7.29
N ASP A 75 4.97 -2.24 -6.17
CA ASP A 75 6.28 -1.94 -5.58
C ASP A 75 6.28 -2.39 -4.12
N ILE A 76 6.94 -3.52 -3.85
CA ILE A 76 6.98 -4.11 -2.50
C ILE A 76 7.76 -3.22 -1.54
N ASP A 77 8.91 -2.69 -1.96
CA ASP A 77 9.70 -1.77 -1.13
C ASP A 77 8.93 -0.47 -0.85
N GLY A 78 8.20 0.02 -1.85
CA GLY A 78 7.31 1.17 -1.70
C GLY A 78 6.13 0.87 -0.77
N PHE A 79 5.58 -0.33 -0.84
CA PHE A 79 4.52 -0.79 0.06
C PHE A 79 5.02 -0.80 1.52
N MET A 80 6.22 -1.33 1.77
CA MET A 80 6.84 -1.31 3.10
C MET A 80 7.07 0.12 3.58
N ARG A 81 7.70 0.97 2.76
CA ARG A 81 7.95 2.38 3.08
C ARG A 81 6.67 3.19 3.30
N ALA A 82 5.56 2.79 2.69
CA ALA A 82 4.29 3.49 2.85
C ALA A 82 3.75 3.43 4.29
N HIS A 83 3.97 2.32 5.00
CA HIS A 83 3.63 2.21 6.43
C HIS A 83 4.46 3.19 7.28
N GLU A 84 5.77 3.22 7.07
CA GLU A 84 6.66 4.15 7.79
C GLU A 84 6.30 5.61 7.49
N THR A 85 5.91 5.88 6.25
CA THR A 85 5.49 7.21 5.81
C THR A 85 4.17 7.61 6.47
N ALA A 86 3.20 6.70 6.52
CA ALA A 86 1.91 6.93 7.20
C ALA A 86 2.12 7.33 8.66
N LEU A 87 3.04 6.67 9.38
CA LEU A 87 3.34 6.95 10.78
C LEU A 87 4.01 8.33 11.04
N ARG A 88 4.32 9.09 10.01
CA ARG A 88 4.86 10.46 10.13
C ARG A 88 3.76 11.53 10.14
N TYR A 89 2.54 11.16 9.75
CA TYR A 89 1.38 12.03 9.87
C TYR A 89 0.81 11.97 11.29
N ASP A 90 0.32 13.08 11.78
CA ASP A 90 -0.32 13.18 13.12
C ASP A 90 -1.82 12.88 12.99
N PHE A 91 -2.15 11.61 12.77
CA PHE A 91 -3.54 11.16 12.61
C PHE A 91 -4.00 10.29 13.78
N GLU A 92 -5.30 10.34 14.05
CA GLU A 92 -5.98 9.45 14.98
C GLU A 92 -6.78 8.37 14.25
N THR A 93 -7.27 8.70 13.05
CA THR A 93 -8.12 7.80 12.25
C THR A 93 -7.49 7.54 10.89
N LEU A 94 -7.39 6.25 10.51
CA LEU A 94 -6.97 5.80 9.18
C LEU A 94 -8.18 5.34 8.37
N VAL A 95 -8.33 5.86 7.15
CA VAL A 95 -9.28 5.36 6.15
C VAL A 95 -8.52 4.49 5.15
N ALA A 96 -8.70 3.18 5.25
CA ALA A 96 -7.90 2.19 4.52
C ALA A 96 -8.50 1.73 3.17
N GLY A 97 -9.73 2.14 2.86
CA GLY A 97 -10.41 1.86 1.58
C GLY A 97 -11.24 0.58 1.55
N HIS A 98 -10.84 -0.47 2.22
CA HIS A 98 -11.53 -1.76 2.25
C HIS A 98 -11.97 -2.14 3.67
N LEU A 99 -12.99 -3.00 3.74
CA LEU A 99 -13.43 -3.72 4.95
C LEU A 99 -14.12 -2.88 6.05
N GLY A 100 -14.37 -1.62 5.81
CA GLY A 100 -15.41 -0.86 6.52
C GLY A 100 -15.07 -0.32 7.91
N GLU A 101 -14.04 -0.82 8.58
CA GLU A 101 -13.64 -0.31 9.88
C GLU A 101 -12.47 0.68 9.74
N PRO A 102 -12.56 1.86 10.34
CA PRO A 102 -11.42 2.77 10.42
C PRO A 102 -10.28 2.14 11.21
N GLY A 103 -9.05 2.43 10.79
CA GLY A 103 -7.86 2.03 11.50
C GLY A 103 -7.29 3.14 12.39
N THR A 104 -6.22 2.81 13.08
CA THR A 104 -5.45 3.67 13.98
C THR A 104 -3.96 3.62 13.62
N PRO A 105 -3.11 4.49 14.18
CA PRO A 105 -1.66 4.34 14.05
C PRO A 105 -1.13 2.99 14.55
N GLU A 106 -1.82 2.35 15.49
CA GLU A 106 -1.42 1.03 16.00
C GLU A 106 -1.68 -0.08 14.98
N ASP A 107 -2.76 0.01 14.20
CA ASP A 107 -3.00 -0.93 13.10
C ASP A 107 -1.89 -0.84 12.04
N VAL A 108 -1.41 0.38 11.75
CA VAL A 108 -0.27 0.58 10.84
C VAL A 108 0.99 -0.08 11.39
N ARG A 109 1.30 0.08 12.70
CA ARG A 109 2.47 -0.55 13.33
C ARG A 109 2.37 -2.06 13.31
N THR A 110 1.22 -2.59 13.70
CA THR A 110 0.96 -4.04 13.74
C THR A 110 1.14 -4.66 12.35
N GLN A 111 0.61 -4.03 11.30
CA GLN A 111 0.78 -4.55 9.95
C GLN A 111 2.22 -4.39 9.45
N LEU A 112 2.90 -3.28 9.77
CA LEU A 112 4.32 -3.10 9.42
C LEU A 112 5.19 -4.20 10.06
N GLU A 113 4.98 -4.52 11.33
CA GLU A 113 5.65 -5.64 12.01
C GLU A 113 5.38 -6.95 11.27
N PHE A 114 4.12 -7.24 10.98
CA PHE A 114 3.74 -8.47 10.27
C PHE A 114 4.44 -8.59 8.90
N VAL A 115 4.41 -7.54 8.07
CA VAL A 115 5.00 -7.60 6.73
C VAL A 115 6.53 -7.65 6.78
N THR A 116 7.16 -7.00 7.77
CA THR A 116 8.60 -7.06 8.02
C THR A 116 9.03 -8.47 8.43
N ASP A 117 8.31 -9.09 9.35
CA ASP A 117 8.57 -10.46 9.77
C ASP A 117 8.35 -11.46 8.63
N LEU A 118 7.30 -11.24 7.83
CA LEU A 118 7.03 -12.06 6.65
C LEU A 118 8.18 -11.98 5.64
N GLN A 119 8.71 -10.80 5.38
CA GLN A 119 9.87 -10.60 4.50
C GLN A 119 11.10 -11.34 5.06
N ALA A 120 11.48 -11.07 6.30
CA ALA A 120 12.67 -11.66 6.93
C ALA A 120 12.60 -13.19 6.96
N ASN A 121 11.45 -13.76 7.32
CA ASN A 121 11.27 -15.21 7.35
C ASN A 121 11.27 -15.83 5.94
N SER A 122 10.75 -15.12 4.94
CA SER A 122 10.78 -15.56 3.54
C SER A 122 12.20 -15.58 2.99
N GLU A 123 12.99 -14.55 3.27
CA GLU A 123 14.41 -14.47 2.89
C GLU A 123 15.22 -15.60 3.54
N ALA A 124 15.06 -15.81 4.85
CA ALA A 124 15.74 -16.90 5.57
C ALA A 124 15.34 -18.28 5.04
N ALA A 125 14.06 -18.47 4.70
CA ALA A 125 13.59 -19.73 4.11
C ALA A 125 14.23 -19.98 2.74
N ILE A 126 14.29 -18.96 1.88
CA ILE A 126 14.92 -19.07 0.56
C ILE A 126 16.43 -19.38 0.68
N GLU A 127 17.13 -18.72 1.60
CA GLU A 127 18.56 -18.97 1.86
C GLU A 127 18.83 -20.39 2.37
N SER A 128 17.88 -20.98 3.07
CA SER A 128 18.00 -22.35 3.60
C SER A 128 17.78 -23.47 2.57
N VAL A 129 17.27 -23.12 1.38
CA VAL A 129 16.94 -24.11 0.34
C VAL A 129 18.17 -24.42 -0.53
N ASP A 130 18.56 -25.70 -0.57
CA ASP A 130 19.53 -26.17 -1.56
C ASP A 130 18.88 -26.44 -2.91
N PHE A 131 18.80 -25.41 -3.74
CA PHE A 131 18.22 -25.48 -5.08
C PHE A 131 18.99 -26.43 -6.01
N GLN A 132 20.30 -26.66 -5.77
CA GLN A 132 21.10 -27.59 -6.57
C GLN A 132 20.72 -29.04 -6.28
N ALA A 133 20.54 -29.39 -4.99
CA ALA A 133 20.09 -30.70 -4.61
C ALA A 133 18.68 -31.02 -5.16
N ILE A 134 17.76 -30.05 -5.06
CA ILE A 134 16.39 -30.19 -5.60
C ILE A 134 16.41 -30.37 -7.13
N ALA A 135 17.23 -29.60 -7.85
CA ALA A 135 17.33 -29.71 -9.31
C ALA A 135 17.91 -31.07 -9.74
N GLN A 136 18.88 -31.62 -9.00
CA GLN A 136 19.43 -32.95 -9.25
C GLN A 136 18.39 -34.06 -9.04
N GLU A 137 17.65 -34.00 -7.94
CA GLU A 137 16.56 -34.96 -7.68
C GLU A 137 15.45 -34.90 -8.74
N ALA A 138 15.07 -33.73 -9.17
CA ALA A 138 14.07 -33.55 -10.23
C ALA A 138 14.58 -34.09 -11.60
N GLY A 139 15.87 -33.92 -11.89
CA GLY A 139 16.51 -34.43 -13.13
C GLY A 139 16.65 -35.95 -13.16
N THR A 140 16.77 -36.60 -11.98
CA THR A 140 16.88 -38.08 -11.90
C THR A 140 15.53 -38.79 -11.96
N ASN A 141 14.43 -38.06 -11.71
CA ASN A 141 13.05 -38.60 -11.70
C ASN A 141 12.29 -38.37 -13.01
N ASN A 142 12.97 -37.87 -14.07
CA ASN A 142 12.33 -37.71 -15.38
C ASN A 142 12.69 -38.94 -16.25
N PRO A 143 11.69 -39.83 -16.57
CA PRO A 143 11.92 -41.07 -17.38
C PRO A 143 12.24 -40.78 -18.84
#